data_5f47298fa37c151eb37eb3117318debe
#
_entry.id   5f47298fa37c151eb37eb3117318debe
#
_cell.length_a   1.000
_cell.length_b   1.000
_cell.length_c   1.000
_cell.angle_alpha   90.00
_cell.angle_beta   90.00
_cell.angle_gamma   90.00
#
_symmetry.space_group_name_H-M   'P 1'
#
loop_
_entity.id
_entity.type
_entity.pdbx_description
1 polymer ?
#
loop_
_entity_poly.entity_id
_entity_poly.type
_entity_poly.pdbx_seq_one_letter_code
_entity_poly.pdbx_strand_id
1 'polypeptide(L)'
;MNSSSIRENLIQSIGNTPLIRLRRASEETGCTILGKAEFMNPGGSVKDRAAKAIVLDAEKQGVLKPGGLIVEGTAGNTGIGLALVGNSRGYRTLIVIPETQSQEKKDMLRLSGAELKEVPAVPYRCLLYTSDAADEHSW
;
A
#
# COMPACT_ATOMS: atom_id res chain seq x y z
N MET A 1 -26.00 -8.11 -17.18
CA MET A 1 -24.61 -7.84 -16.74
C MET A 1 -24.16 -9.04 -15.92
N ASN A 2 -23.04 -9.67 -16.28
CA ASN A 2 -22.53 -10.82 -15.51
C ASN A 2 -22.14 -10.34 -14.10
N SER A 3 -22.70 -10.93 -13.05
CA SER A 3 -22.41 -10.61 -11.65
C SER A 3 -20.91 -10.70 -11.28
N SER A 4 -20.12 -11.39 -12.11
CA SER A 4 -18.65 -11.51 -11.96
C SER A 4 -17.86 -10.22 -12.27
N SER A 5 -18.50 -9.20 -12.85
CA SER A 5 -17.85 -7.92 -13.18
C SER A 5 -17.96 -6.87 -12.07
N ILE A 6 -18.86 -7.07 -11.12
CA ILE A 6 -19.08 -6.13 -10.00
C ILE A 6 -18.14 -6.52 -8.85
N ARG A 7 -17.38 -5.55 -8.34
CA ARG A 7 -16.54 -5.68 -7.16
C ARG A 7 -17.22 -4.99 -5.99
N GLU A 8 -17.35 -5.67 -4.87
CA GLU A 8 -18.01 -5.13 -3.67
C GLU A 8 -17.14 -4.11 -2.92
N ASN A 9 -15.83 -4.22 -3.08
CA ASN A 9 -14.87 -3.33 -2.43
C ASN A 9 -13.57 -3.24 -3.23
N LEU A 10 -12.75 -2.27 -2.85
CA LEU A 10 -11.48 -1.97 -3.49
C LEU A 10 -10.50 -3.16 -3.46
N ILE A 11 -10.50 -3.94 -2.37
CA ILE A 11 -9.58 -5.07 -2.17
C ILE A 11 -9.77 -6.16 -3.24
N GLN A 12 -11.00 -6.35 -3.71
CA GLN A 12 -11.29 -7.31 -4.78
C GLN A 12 -10.74 -6.87 -6.15
N SER A 13 -10.38 -5.59 -6.29
CA SER A 13 -9.75 -5.05 -7.49
C SER A 13 -8.21 -5.16 -7.47
N ILE A 14 -7.61 -5.53 -6.34
CA ILE A 14 -6.17 -5.73 -6.22
C ILE A 14 -5.79 -7.07 -6.83
N GLY A 15 -4.86 -7.02 -7.77
CA GLY A 15 -4.36 -8.21 -8.48
C GLY A 15 -5.05 -8.42 -9.83
N ASN A 16 -4.89 -9.61 -10.37
CA ASN A 16 -5.35 -9.98 -11.72
C ASN A 16 -4.93 -8.99 -12.81
N THR A 17 -3.80 -8.29 -12.59
CA THR A 17 -3.25 -7.35 -13.55
C THR A 17 -2.81 -8.07 -14.83
N PRO A 18 -3.03 -7.48 -16.03
CA PRO A 18 -2.69 -8.13 -17.28
C PRO A 18 -1.18 -8.20 -17.51
N LEU A 19 -0.79 -9.12 -18.41
CA LEU A 19 0.51 -9.10 -19.06
C LEU A 19 0.40 -8.28 -20.34
N ILE A 20 1.33 -7.37 -20.54
CA ILE A 20 1.41 -6.49 -21.71
C ILE A 20 2.67 -6.83 -22.48
N ARG A 21 2.57 -7.12 -23.79
CA ARG A 21 3.73 -7.31 -24.64
C ARG A 21 4.48 -6.00 -24.80
N LEU A 22 5.74 -5.99 -24.43
CA LEU A 22 6.66 -4.88 -24.63
C LEU A 22 7.21 -4.96 -26.06
N ARG A 23 6.50 -4.31 -27.00
CA ARG A 23 6.75 -4.46 -28.45
C ARG A 23 8.19 -4.16 -28.80
N ARG A 24 8.69 -2.97 -28.46
CA ARG A 24 10.04 -2.54 -28.81
C ARG A 24 11.13 -3.48 -28.30
N ALA A 25 11.08 -3.83 -27.03
CA ALA A 25 12.03 -4.76 -26.44
C ALA A 25 11.95 -6.16 -27.06
N SER A 26 10.74 -6.59 -27.42
CA SER A 26 10.55 -7.89 -28.09
C SER A 26 11.11 -7.90 -29.51
N GLU A 27 10.96 -6.81 -30.26
CA GLU A 27 11.48 -6.66 -31.63
C GLU A 27 13.00 -6.57 -31.63
N GLU A 28 13.58 -5.79 -30.73
CA GLU A 28 15.05 -5.61 -30.61
C GLU A 28 15.79 -6.90 -30.22
N THR A 29 15.13 -7.75 -29.40
CA THR A 29 15.77 -8.97 -28.87
C THR A 29 15.40 -10.26 -29.63
N GLY A 30 14.37 -10.20 -30.49
CA GLY A 30 13.80 -11.39 -31.12
C GLY A 30 13.05 -12.30 -30.14
N CYS A 31 12.82 -11.86 -28.89
CA CYS A 31 12.11 -12.63 -27.85
C CYS A 31 10.74 -12.04 -27.56
N THR A 32 9.82 -12.84 -27.00
CA THR A 32 8.58 -12.32 -26.45
C THR A 32 8.82 -11.83 -25.03
N ILE A 33 8.87 -10.51 -24.85
CA ILE A 33 9.06 -9.85 -23.55
C ILE A 33 7.72 -9.30 -23.09
N LEU A 34 7.29 -9.69 -21.90
CA LEU A 34 6.02 -9.29 -21.29
C LEU A 34 6.27 -8.50 -20.01
N GLY A 35 5.53 -7.40 -19.85
CA GLY A 35 5.49 -6.60 -18.63
C GLY A 35 4.22 -6.91 -17.83
N LYS A 36 4.36 -7.23 -16.54
CA LYS A 36 3.23 -7.35 -15.62
C LYS A 36 2.75 -5.94 -15.24
N ALA A 37 1.49 -5.60 -15.58
CA ALA A 37 0.96 -4.24 -15.42
C ALA A 37 0.54 -3.93 -13.98
N GLU A 38 1.46 -3.98 -13.02
CA GLU A 38 1.19 -3.75 -11.60
C GLU A 38 0.75 -2.31 -11.27
N PHE A 39 1.00 -1.36 -12.16
CA PHE A 39 0.46 0.00 -12.07
C PHE A 39 -1.07 0.08 -12.21
N MET A 40 -1.72 -1.00 -12.63
CA MET A 40 -3.18 -1.09 -12.72
C MET A 40 -3.84 -1.52 -11.40
N ASN A 41 -3.08 -1.81 -10.36
CA ASN A 41 -3.66 -1.95 -9.03
C ASN A 41 -4.22 -0.60 -8.54
N PRO A 42 -5.22 -0.58 -7.64
CA PRO A 42 -5.84 0.66 -7.13
C PRO A 42 -4.87 1.70 -6.57
N GLY A 43 -3.81 1.27 -5.88
CA GLY A 43 -2.74 2.14 -5.37
C GLY A 43 -1.59 2.37 -6.36
N GLY A 44 -1.74 1.89 -7.60
CA GLY A 44 -0.79 2.11 -8.68
C GLY A 44 0.49 1.26 -8.60
N SER A 45 0.56 0.24 -7.76
CA SER A 45 1.78 -0.55 -7.61
C SER A 45 1.55 -2.00 -7.16
N VAL A 46 2.61 -2.80 -7.24
CA VAL A 46 2.65 -4.16 -6.69
C VAL A 46 2.48 -4.19 -5.17
N LYS A 47 2.69 -3.07 -4.46
CA LYS A 47 2.61 -3.00 -3.00
C LYS A 47 1.18 -3.18 -2.49
N ASP A 48 0.18 -2.94 -3.30
CA ASP A 48 -1.21 -3.24 -2.96
C ASP A 48 -1.42 -4.72 -2.66
N ARG A 49 -0.73 -5.60 -3.38
CA ARG A 49 -0.76 -7.06 -3.10
C ARG A 49 -0.17 -7.39 -1.75
N ALA A 50 0.98 -6.79 -1.42
CA ALA A 50 1.63 -7.00 -0.13
C ALA A 50 0.74 -6.47 1.01
N ALA A 51 0.22 -5.25 0.88
CA ALA A 51 -0.68 -4.65 1.86
C ALA A 51 -1.93 -5.51 2.09
N LYS A 52 -2.56 -5.98 1.01
CA LYS A 52 -3.69 -6.91 1.10
C LYS A 52 -3.35 -8.18 1.87
N ALA A 53 -2.21 -8.81 1.56
CA ALA A 53 -1.78 -10.03 2.22
C ALA A 53 -1.51 -9.80 3.71
N ILE A 54 -0.78 -8.73 4.06
CA ILE A 54 -0.43 -8.37 5.44
C ILE A 54 -1.70 -8.14 6.28
N VAL A 55 -2.62 -7.31 5.79
CA VAL A 55 -3.83 -6.96 6.54
C VAL A 55 -4.74 -8.18 6.73
N LEU A 56 -4.98 -8.96 5.67
CA LEU A 56 -5.81 -10.16 5.76
C LEU A 56 -5.19 -11.25 6.66
N ASP A 57 -3.87 -11.37 6.65
CA ASP A 57 -3.17 -12.32 7.53
C ASP A 57 -3.24 -11.88 9.00
N ALA A 58 -3.02 -10.59 9.27
CA ALA A 58 -3.15 -10.03 10.62
C ALA A 58 -4.57 -10.19 11.20
N GLU A 59 -5.61 -10.02 10.36
CA GLU A 59 -6.99 -10.30 10.75
C GLU A 59 -7.19 -11.79 11.09
N LYS A 60 -6.71 -12.67 10.22
CA LYS A 60 -6.82 -14.13 10.41
C LYS A 60 -6.13 -14.60 11.68
N GLN A 61 -5.00 -14.00 12.02
CA GLN A 61 -4.26 -14.30 13.25
C GLN A 61 -4.88 -13.64 14.50
N GLY A 62 -5.87 -12.75 14.33
CA GLY A 62 -6.49 -12.01 15.43
C GLY A 62 -5.60 -10.91 16.04
N VAL A 63 -4.48 -10.60 15.39
CA VAL A 63 -3.58 -9.50 15.78
C VAL A 63 -4.21 -8.15 15.48
N LEU A 64 -4.84 -8.01 14.30
CA LEU A 64 -5.57 -6.82 13.92
C LEU A 64 -7.06 -6.99 14.23
N LYS A 65 -7.55 -6.26 15.23
CA LYS A 65 -8.95 -6.27 15.66
C LYS A 65 -9.79 -5.23 14.92
N PRO A 66 -11.12 -5.41 14.80
CA PRO A 66 -11.98 -4.40 14.18
C PRO A 66 -11.77 -2.99 14.76
N GLY A 67 -11.63 -1.99 13.92
CA GLY A 67 -11.33 -0.61 14.31
C GLY A 67 -9.88 -0.34 14.75
N GLY A 68 -9.00 -1.34 14.63
CA GLY A 68 -7.59 -1.23 14.99
C GLY A 68 -6.82 -0.21 14.17
N LEU A 69 -5.62 0.11 14.61
CA LEU A 69 -4.70 1.03 13.98
C LEU A 69 -3.56 0.24 13.29
N ILE A 70 -3.34 0.53 12.02
CA ILE A 70 -2.18 0.04 11.26
C ILE A 70 -1.13 1.14 11.30
N VAL A 71 0.08 0.83 11.77
CA VAL A 71 1.20 1.78 11.82
C VAL A 71 2.33 1.29 10.92
N GLU A 72 2.87 2.16 10.09
CA GLU A 72 3.97 1.80 9.19
C GLU A 72 4.92 2.99 8.95
N GLY A 73 6.22 2.71 9.07
CA GLY A 73 7.30 3.66 8.74
C GLY A 73 7.70 3.56 7.28
N THR A 74 7.05 4.30 6.40
CA THR A 74 7.32 4.24 4.95
C THR A 74 7.04 5.56 4.25
N ALA A 75 7.84 5.85 3.25
CA ALA A 75 7.66 7.02 2.38
C ALA A 75 7.15 6.65 0.97
N GLY A 76 6.68 5.42 0.77
CA GLY A 76 6.42 4.90 -0.56
C GLY A 76 5.09 4.19 -0.74
N ASN A 77 5.04 3.39 -1.79
CA ASN A 77 3.84 2.69 -2.23
C ASN A 77 3.29 1.69 -1.20
N THR A 78 4.11 1.23 -0.25
CA THR A 78 3.64 0.36 0.84
C THR A 78 2.62 1.09 1.70
N GLY A 79 2.90 2.34 2.09
CA GLY A 79 1.96 3.17 2.84
C GLY A 79 0.66 3.43 2.09
N ILE A 80 0.74 3.69 0.79
CA ILE A 80 -0.46 3.87 -0.06
C ILE A 80 -1.30 2.59 -0.06
N GLY A 81 -0.68 1.44 -0.28
CA GLY A 81 -1.37 0.15 -0.28
C GLY A 81 -2.02 -0.17 1.08
N LEU A 82 -1.30 0.04 2.19
CA LEU A 82 -1.83 -0.18 3.55
C LEU A 82 -2.99 0.78 3.86
N ALA A 83 -2.88 2.05 3.47
CA ALA A 83 -3.95 3.02 3.67
C ALA A 83 -5.22 2.63 2.91
N LEU A 84 -5.10 2.28 1.63
CA LEU A 84 -6.24 1.85 0.80
C LEU A 84 -6.90 0.58 1.33
N VAL A 85 -6.11 -0.44 1.67
CA VAL A 85 -6.63 -1.71 2.20
C VAL A 85 -7.22 -1.50 3.59
N GLY A 86 -6.51 -0.81 4.48
CA GLY A 86 -6.97 -0.51 5.83
C GLY A 86 -8.29 0.26 5.82
N ASN A 87 -8.36 1.36 5.07
CA ASN A 87 -9.58 2.16 4.93
C ASN A 87 -10.76 1.34 4.38
N SER A 88 -10.53 0.53 3.34
CA SER A 88 -11.56 -0.35 2.77
C SER A 88 -12.08 -1.40 3.77
N ARG A 89 -11.33 -1.70 4.83
CA ARG A 89 -11.66 -2.65 5.89
C ARG A 89 -12.13 -1.99 7.18
N GLY A 90 -12.18 -0.66 7.23
CA GLY A 90 -12.59 0.09 8.42
C GLY A 90 -11.49 0.24 9.48
N TYR A 91 -10.23 0.08 9.11
CA TYR A 91 -9.08 0.36 9.96
C TYR A 91 -8.57 1.78 9.76
N ARG A 92 -7.99 2.33 10.81
CA ARG A 92 -7.17 3.54 10.72
C ARG A 92 -5.77 3.15 10.26
N THR A 93 -5.12 4.03 9.53
CA THR A 93 -3.73 3.83 9.09
C THR A 93 -2.92 5.06 9.39
N LEU A 94 -1.87 4.90 10.18
CA LEU A 94 -0.90 5.96 10.53
C LEU A 94 0.41 5.67 9.80
N ILE A 95 0.84 6.58 8.95
CA ILE A 95 2.11 6.49 8.23
C ILE A 95 3.10 7.46 8.84
N VAL A 96 4.21 6.92 9.35
CA VAL A 96 5.35 7.70 9.82
C VAL A 96 6.25 8.00 8.63
N ILE A 97 6.47 9.28 8.33
CA ILE A 97 7.14 9.75 7.12
C ILE A 97 8.15 10.84 7.45
N PRO A 98 9.34 10.87 6.83
CA PRO A 98 10.27 11.98 6.99
C PRO A 98 9.67 13.30 6.51
N GLU A 99 9.86 14.37 7.27
CA GLU A 99 9.40 15.72 6.91
C GLU A 99 9.94 16.21 5.56
N THR A 100 11.12 15.70 5.15
CA THR A 100 11.79 16.00 3.88
C THR A 100 11.15 15.35 2.65
N GLN A 101 10.14 14.51 2.83
CA GLN A 101 9.41 13.93 1.70
C GLN A 101 8.61 14.99 0.93
N SER A 102 8.50 14.78 -0.38
CA SER A 102 7.76 15.71 -1.24
C SER A 102 6.30 15.85 -0.80
N GLN A 103 5.76 17.05 -0.95
CA GLN A 103 4.37 17.34 -0.63
C GLN A 103 3.41 16.44 -1.42
N GLU A 104 3.72 16.17 -2.68
CA GLU A 104 2.95 15.28 -3.55
C GLU A 104 2.76 13.87 -2.95
N LYS A 105 3.83 13.28 -2.38
CA LYS A 105 3.73 11.98 -1.71
C LYS A 105 2.89 12.04 -0.44
N LYS A 106 3.03 13.09 0.35
CA LYS A 106 2.23 13.31 1.55
C LYS A 106 0.75 13.42 1.20
N ASP A 107 0.43 14.16 0.16
CA ASP A 107 -0.95 14.35 -0.30
C ASP A 107 -1.54 13.07 -0.87
N MET A 108 -0.76 12.28 -1.61
CA MET A 108 -1.19 10.97 -2.09
C MET A 108 -1.54 10.01 -0.94
N LEU A 109 -0.74 9.98 0.12
CA LEU A 109 -1.02 9.17 1.32
C LEU A 109 -2.30 9.63 2.03
N ARG A 110 -2.49 10.96 2.20
CA ARG A 110 -3.72 11.52 2.79
C ARG A 110 -4.96 11.20 1.95
N LEU A 111 -4.86 11.35 0.62
CA LEU A 111 -5.93 10.97 -0.31
C LEU A 111 -6.29 9.48 -0.24
N SER A 112 -5.30 8.63 0.07
CA SER A 112 -5.52 7.19 0.28
C SER A 112 -6.15 6.87 1.64
N GLY A 113 -6.38 7.87 2.50
CA GLY A 113 -7.01 7.73 3.81
C GLY A 113 -6.03 7.53 4.98
N ALA A 114 -4.72 7.78 4.79
CA ALA A 114 -3.75 7.70 5.86
C ALA A 114 -3.70 8.98 6.71
N GLU A 115 -3.54 8.79 8.01
CA GLU A 115 -3.01 9.80 8.91
C GLU A 115 -1.48 9.85 8.75
N LEU A 116 -0.87 11.03 8.80
CA LEU A 116 0.58 11.17 8.68
C LEU A 116 1.18 11.70 9.97
N LYS A 117 2.26 11.05 10.41
CA LYS A 117 3.16 11.58 11.42
C LYS A 117 4.48 11.95 10.75
N GLU A 118 4.73 13.23 10.61
CA GLU A 118 5.98 13.73 10.07
C GLU A 118 7.06 13.73 11.16
N VAL A 119 8.24 13.21 10.82
CA VAL A 119 9.39 13.10 11.73
C VAL A 119 10.63 13.66 11.06
N PRO A 120 11.64 14.12 11.83
CA PRO A 120 12.93 14.51 11.27
C PRO A 120 13.51 13.43 10.37
N ALA A 121 14.20 13.83 9.30
CA ALA A 121 14.86 12.90 8.39
C ALA A 121 15.99 12.17 9.12
N VAL A 122 15.80 10.87 9.33
CA VAL A 122 16.75 9.96 9.95
C VAL A 122 16.96 8.74 9.07
N PRO A 123 18.08 7.99 9.21
CA PRO A 123 18.27 6.74 8.50
C PRO A 123 17.08 5.78 8.70
N TYR A 124 16.74 5.01 7.67
CA TYR A 124 15.56 4.13 7.63
C TYR A 124 15.36 3.27 8.88
N ARG A 125 16.45 2.76 9.49
CA ARG A 125 16.37 2.01 10.75
C ARG A 125 15.76 2.80 11.90
N CYS A 126 16.02 4.11 11.97
CA CYS A 126 15.45 4.96 13.01
C CYS A 126 13.98 5.28 12.77
N LEU A 127 13.49 5.24 11.52
CA LEU A 127 12.07 5.36 11.19
C LEU A 127 11.26 4.19 11.75
N LEU A 128 11.80 2.97 11.71
CA LEU A 128 11.17 1.79 12.30
C LEU A 128 11.04 1.94 13.84
N TYR A 129 12.08 2.38 14.52
CA TYR A 129 12.02 2.65 15.97
C TYR A 129 11.04 3.76 16.34
N THR A 130 10.87 4.75 15.48
CA THR A 130 9.89 5.83 15.71
C THR A 130 8.44 5.34 15.52
N SER A 131 8.22 4.37 14.64
CA SER A 131 6.91 3.74 14.46
C SER A 131 6.57 2.83 15.66
N ASP A 132 7.53 2.05 16.15
CA ASP A 132 7.36 1.22 17.36
C ASP A 132 7.04 2.08 18.60
N ALA A 133 7.70 3.23 18.76
CA ALA A 133 7.40 4.18 19.84
C ALA A 133 6.00 4.82 19.70
N ALA A 134 5.40 4.83 18.53
CA ALA A 134 4.01 5.28 18.34
C ALA A 134 2.99 4.23 18.81
N ASP A 135 3.34 2.95 18.80
CA ASP A 135 2.51 1.87 19.34
C ASP A 135 2.46 1.86 20.87
N GLU A 136 3.53 2.30 21.55
CA GLU A 136 3.60 2.36 23.01
C GLU A 136 2.68 3.44 23.62
N HIS A 137 2.20 4.39 22.82
CA HIS A 137 1.29 5.46 23.26
C HIS A 137 -0.20 5.20 22.94
N SER A 138 -0.54 4.01 22.48
CA SER A 138 -1.93 3.59 22.23
C SER A 138 -2.53 2.91 23.47
N TRP A 139 -2.72 3.67 24.56
CA TRP A 139 -3.52 3.26 25.72
C TRP A 139 -4.91 3.86 25.65
#